data_12748690c41804da97f3e48c23093276
#
_entry.id   12748690c41804da97f3e48c23093276
#
_cell.length_a   1.000
_cell.length_b   1.000
_cell.length_c   1.000
_cell.angle_alpha   90.00
_cell.angle_beta   90.00
_cell.angle_gamma   90.00
#
_symmetry.space_group_name_H-M   'P 1'
#
loop_
_entity.id
_entity.type
_entity.pdbx_description
1 polymer ?
#
loop_
_entity_poly.entity_id
_entity_poly.type
_entity_poly.pdbx_seq_one_letter_code
_entity_poly.pdbx_strand_id
1 'polypeptide(L)'
;LVLGAGNVSAIPATDALTETLAHIERNLRELAWGVEVSVPLDGFPDSALRFGKSGSNWALEVTRPGTPPIPLVNSSRRARVAAVDALPALIQALAEGTEEEAQRVLLAASRAAGHRSWLETLPRR
;
A
#
# COMPACT_ATOMS: atom_id res chain seq x y z
N LEU A 1 -1.67 20.08 36.33
CA LEU A 1 -0.68 19.35 35.61
C LEU A 1 -1.17 18.00 35.17
N VAL A 2 -1.43 17.19 36.13
CA VAL A 2 -2.00 15.87 35.88
C VAL A 2 -3.34 15.97 35.18
N LEU A 3 -4.08 17.00 35.45
CA LEU A 3 -5.37 17.25 34.85
C LEU A 3 -5.28 17.39 33.34
N GLY A 4 -4.32 18.14 32.89
CA GLY A 4 -4.09 18.30 31.48
C GLY A 4 -3.69 17.00 30.81
N ALA A 5 -2.99 16.14 31.54
CA ALA A 5 -2.51 14.88 31.01
C ALA A 5 -3.64 13.96 30.53
N GLY A 6 -4.73 13.92 31.28
CA GLY A 6 -5.86 13.07 30.90
C GLY A 6 -6.54 13.52 29.61
N ASN A 7 -6.72 14.81 29.44
CA ASN A 7 -7.35 15.34 28.25
C ASN A 7 -6.40 15.38 27.06
N VAL A 8 -5.15 15.66 27.34
CA VAL A 8 -4.14 15.73 26.30
C VAL A 8 -3.86 14.35 25.70
N SER A 9 -4.04 13.30 26.48
CA SER A 9 -3.77 11.95 26.00
C SER A 9 -4.66 11.51 24.85
N ALA A 10 -5.92 11.95 24.84
CA ALA A 10 -6.84 11.54 23.77
C ALA A 10 -6.46 12.15 22.42
N ILE A 11 -6.08 13.41 22.40
CA ILE A 11 -5.72 14.10 21.16
C ILE A 11 -4.34 13.65 20.66
N PRO A 12 -3.29 13.65 21.50
CA PRO A 12 -1.98 13.17 21.04
C PRO A 12 -2.02 11.73 20.56
N ALA A 13 -2.83 10.87 21.19
CA ALA A 13 -2.94 9.48 20.74
C ALA A 13 -3.53 9.40 19.33
N THR A 14 -4.53 10.22 19.02
CA THR A 14 -5.11 10.27 17.68
C THR A 14 -4.11 10.82 16.67
N ASP A 15 -3.41 11.87 17.03
CA ASP A 15 -2.40 12.46 16.18
C ASP A 15 -1.24 11.50 15.96
N ALA A 16 -0.81 10.81 17.00
CA ALA A 16 0.25 9.80 16.89
C ALA A 16 -0.15 8.67 15.96
N LEU A 17 -1.41 8.22 16.02
CA LEU A 17 -1.91 7.20 15.11
C LEU A 17 -1.86 7.69 13.67
N THR A 18 -2.36 8.91 13.44
CA THR A 18 -2.37 9.50 12.10
C THR A 18 -0.96 9.69 11.57
N GLU A 19 -0.05 10.18 12.40
CA GLU A 19 1.35 10.35 12.02
C GLU A 19 2.03 9.02 11.71
N THR A 20 1.73 8.00 12.50
CA THR A 20 2.28 6.66 12.27
C THR A 20 1.79 6.10 10.94
N LEU A 21 0.50 6.24 10.65
CA LEU A 21 -0.06 5.78 9.39
C LEU A 21 0.52 6.53 8.20
N ALA A 22 0.70 7.84 8.34
CA ALA A 22 1.33 8.65 7.29
C ALA A 22 2.78 8.25 7.07
N HIS A 23 3.49 7.93 8.14
CA HIS A 23 4.87 7.47 8.06
C HIS A 23 4.97 6.11 7.34
N ILE A 24 4.08 5.20 7.69
CA ILE A 24 4.00 3.89 7.02
C ILE A 24 3.70 4.08 5.54
N GLU A 25 2.77 4.96 5.22
CA GLU A 25 2.43 5.26 3.83
C GLU A 25 3.65 5.78 3.05
N ARG A 26 4.43 6.66 3.64
CA ARG A 26 5.65 7.17 3.00
C ARG A 26 6.66 6.06 2.78
N ASN A 27 6.85 5.19 3.77
CA ASN A 27 7.77 4.08 3.64
C ASN A 27 7.31 3.11 2.54
N LEU A 28 6.01 2.85 2.44
CA LEU A 28 5.49 2.01 1.38
C LEU A 28 5.72 2.63 0.01
N ARG A 29 5.57 3.94 -0.11
CA ARG A 29 5.85 4.65 -1.36
C ARG A 29 7.31 4.55 -1.77
N GLU A 30 8.21 4.69 -0.80
CA GLU A 30 9.65 4.63 -1.07
C GLU A 30 10.10 3.27 -1.56
N LEU A 31 9.41 2.23 -1.18
CA LEU A 31 9.73 0.88 -1.62
C LEU A 31 9.34 0.62 -3.08
N ALA A 32 8.58 1.54 -3.69
CA ALA A 32 8.25 1.53 -5.11
C ALA A 32 7.76 0.17 -5.61
N TRP A 33 6.76 -0.35 -4.92
CA TRP A 33 6.24 -1.69 -5.20
C TRP A 33 5.70 -1.86 -6.61
N GLY A 34 5.04 -0.84 -7.14
CA GLY A 34 4.43 -0.92 -8.45
C GLY A 34 3.19 -1.80 -8.52
N VAL A 35 2.67 -2.27 -7.40
CA VAL A 35 1.49 -3.13 -7.34
C VAL A 35 0.44 -2.52 -6.43
N GLU A 36 -0.81 -2.69 -6.81
CA GLU A 36 -1.95 -2.29 -6.00
C GLU A 36 -2.48 -3.51 -5.26
N VAL A 37 -2.75 -3.35 -3.98
CA VAL A 37 -3.34 -4.40 -3.16
C VAL A 37 -4.43 -3.82 -2.28
N SER A 38 -5.39 -4.66 -1.90
CA SER A 38 -6.39 -4.29 -0.93
C SER A 38 -6.69 -5.49 -0.04
N VAL A 39 -7.01 -5.19 1.22
CA VAL A 39 -7.37 -6.20 2.22
C VAL A 39 -8.61 -5.74 2.95
N PRO A 40 -9.46 -6.67 3.40
CA PRO A 40 -10.68 -6.27 4.11
C PRO A 40 -10.37 -5.57 5.43
N LEU A 41 -11.28 -4.67 5.81
CA LEU A 41 -11.24 -4.01 7.11
C LEU A 41 -12.19 -4.71 8.06
N ASP A 42 -11.66 -5.18 9.19
CA ASP A 42 -12.44 -5.82 10.21
C ASP A 42 -13.47 -4.86 10.81
N GLY A 43 -14.70 -5.32 10.94
CA GLY A 43 -15.78 -4.48 11.45
C GLY A 43 -16.37 -3.49 10.46
N PHE A 44 -15.90 -3.50 9.22
CA PHE A 44 -16.42 -2.64 8.15
C PHE A 44 -16.78 -3.51 6.95
N PRO A 45 -17.99 -4.10 6.93
CA PRO A 45 -18.41 -4.91 5.79
C PRO A 45 -18.30 -4.10 4.49
N ASP A 46 -17.86 -4.75 3.44
CA ASP A 46 -17.70 -4.15 2.12
C ASP A 46 -16.66 -3.03 2.03
N SER A 47 -15.89 -2.82 3.08
CA SER A 47 -14.80 -1.84 3.06
C SER A 47 -13.45 -2.55 3.03
N ALA A 48 -12.47 -1.90 2.43
CA ALA A 48 -11.13 -2.44 2.33
C ALA A 48 -10.09 -1.35 2.54
N LEU A 49 -8.94 -1.76 3.04
CA LEU A 49 -7.75 -0.93 3.07
C LEU A 49 -6.99 -1.21 1.77
N ARG A 50 -6.72 -0.18 1.02
CA ARG A 50 -6.06 -0.28 -0.28
C ARG A 50 -4.78 0.53 -0.27
N PHE A 51 -3.72 -0.05 -0.82
CA PHE A 51 -2.53 0.72 -1.21
C PHE A 51 -2.49 0.71 -2.72
N GLY A 52 -2.62 1.87 -3.32
CA GLY A 52 -2.68 1.97 -4.76
C GLY A 52 -2.41 3.38 -5.23
N LYS A 53 -2.39 3.53 -6.53
CA LYS A 53 -2.12 4.81 -7.17
C LYS A 53 -3.36 5.69 -7.12
N SER A 54 -3.21 6.86 -6.53
CA SER A 54 -4.24 7.88 -6.46
C SER A 54 -3.70 9.12 -7.16
N GLY A 55 -4.21 9.40 -8.35
CA GLY A 55 -3.61 10.44 -9.18
C GLY A 55 -2.19 10.06 -9.56
N SER A 56 -1.23 10.89 -9.20
CA SER A 56 0.19 10.65 -9.49
C SER A 56 0.95 10.00 -8.34
N ASN A 57 0.30 9.79 -7.19
CA ASN A 57 0.95 9.28 -5.99
C ASN A 57 0.34 7.97 -5.52
N TRP A 58 1.15 7.14 -4.89
CA TRP A 58 0.70 5.94 -4.22
C TRP A 58 0.25 6.31 -2.81
N ALA A 59 -0.88 5.78 -2.39
CA ALA A 59 -1.48 6.17 -1.12
C ALA A 59 -2.25 5.02 -0.48
N LEU A 60 -2.37 5.09 0.86
CA LEU A 60 -3.27 4.23 1.62
C LEU A 60 -4.65 4.88 1.62
N GLU A 61 -5.65 4.09 1.24
CA GLU A 61 -7.01 4.56 1.11
C GLU A 61 -8.00 3.55 1.68
N VAL A 62 -9.14 4.04 2.12
CA VAL A 62 -10.29 3.21 2.49
C VAL A 62 -11.24 3.22 1.30
N THR A 63 -11.59 2.04 0.81
CA THR A 63 -12.49 1.90 -0.33
C THR A 63 -13.81 1.27 0.10
N ARG A 64 -14.90 1.73 -0.51
CA ARG A 64 -16.24 1.17 -0.35
C ARG A 64 -16.93 1.13 -1.71
N PRO A 65 -17.81 0.15 -1.93
CA PRO A 65 -18.58 0.12 -3.18
C PRO A 65 -19.40 1.39 -3.35
N GLY A 66 -19.40 1.96 -4.54
CA GLY A 66 -20.25 3.10 -4.87
C GLY A 66 -19.80 4.45 -4.34
N THR A 67 -18.65 4.52 -3.66
CA THR A 67 -18.10 5.78 -3.18
C THR A 67 -16.65 5.94 -3.62
N PRO A 68 -16.18 7.19 -3.80
CA PRO A 68 -14.76 7.39 -4.10
C PRO A 68 -13.88 6.94 -2.94
N PRO A 69 -12.65 6.49 -3.20
CA PRO A 69 -11.71 6.16 -2.14
C PRO A 69 -11.42 7.37 -1.26
N ILE A 70 -11.26 7.11 0.03
CA ILE A 70 -10.96 8.15 1.02
C ILE A 70 -9.53 7.92 1.51
N PRO A 71 -8.67 8.95 1.48
CA PRO A 71 -7.34 8.80 2.07
C PRO A 71 -7.45 8.32 3.51
N LEU A 72 -6.61 7.37 3.89
CA LEU A 72 -6.70 6.76 5.21
C LEU A 72 -6.63 7.79 6.33
N VAL A 73 -5.76 8.79 6.18
CA VAL A 73 -5.62 9.85 7.20
C VAL A 73 -6.86 10.71 7.34
N ASN A 74 -7.74 10.71 6.34
CA ASN A 74 -9.00 11.45 6.38
C ASN A 74 -10.19 10.57 6.77
N SER A 75 -9.98 9.30 6.98
CA SER A 75 -11.02 8.38 7.38
C SER A 75 -11.36 8.53 8.87
N SER A 76 -12.45 7.88 9.30
CA SER A 76 -12.83 7.92 10.70
C SER A 76 -11.76 7.28 11.58
N ARG A 77 -11.75 7.65 12.85
CA ARG A 77 -10.81 7.06 13.80
C ARG A 77 -10.96 5.55 13.86
N ARG A 78 -12.20 5.07 13.84
CA ARG A 78 -12.48 3.62 13.87
C ARG A 78 -11.88 2.92 12.66
N ALA A 79 -11.98 3.55 11.50
CA ALA A 79 -11.39 3.01 10.28
C ALA A 79 -9.86 3.02 10.35
N ARG A 80 -9.26 4.06 10.91
CA ARG A 80 -7.81 4.12 11.08
C ARG A 80 -7.30 3.04 12.03
N VAL A 81 -8.03 2.78 13.12
CA VAL A 81 -7.68 1.71 14.06
C VAL A 81 -7.80 0.36 13.38
N ALA A 82 -8.89 0.13 12.65
CA ALA A 82 -9.06 -1.11 11.89
C ALA A 82 -7.95 -1.29 10.85
N ALA A 83 -7.49 -0.20 10.25
CA ALA A 83 -6.40 -0.25 9.28
C ALA A 83 -5.09 -0.72 9.92
N VAL A 84 -4.81 -0.33 11.15
CA VAL A 84 -3.62 -0.82 11.86
C VAL A 84 -3.65 -2.33 11.96
N ASP A 85 -4.80 -2.91 12.27
CA ASP A 85 -4.95 -4.36 12.36
C ASP A 85 -4.85 -5.04 10.98
N ALA A 86 -5.18 -4.34 9.92
CA ALA A 86 -5.12 -4.86 8.57
C ALA A 86 -3.75 -4.68 7.91
N LEU A 87 -2.87 -3.85 8.46
CA LEU A 87 -1.56 -3.56 7.86
C LEU A 87 -0.70 -4.81 7.66
N PRO A 88 -0.59 -5.74 8.60
CA PRO A 88 0.22 -6.93 8.35
C PRO A 88 -0.23 -7.71 7.12
N ALA A 89 -1.53 -7.88 6.94
CA ALA A 89 -2.07 -8.56 5.77
C ALA A 89 -1.81 -7.76 4.49
N LEU A 90 -1.93 -6.43 4.56
CA LEU A 90 -1.64 -5.56 3.43
C LEU A 90 -0.17 -5.66 3.01
N ILE A 91 0.72 -5.59 3.97
CA ILE A 91 2.16 -5.68 3.71
C ILE A 91 2.51 -7.03 3.12
N GLN A 92 1.91 -8.09 3.63
CA GLN A 92 2.11 -9.43 3.08
C GLN A 92 1.61 -9.50 1.63
N ALA A 93 0.43 -8.95 1.35
CA ALA A 93 -0.10 -8.91 0.00
C ALA A 93 0.79 -8.11 -0.95
N LEU A 94 1.37 -7.00 -0.45
CA LEU A 94 2.33 -6.21 -1.22
C LEU A 94 3.58 -7.01 -1.53
N ALA A 95 4.11 -7.73 -0.55
CA ALA A 95 5.31 -8.54 -0.74
C ALA A 95 5.06 -9.64 -1.78
N GLU A 96 3.94 -10.32 -1.71
CA GLU A 96 3.55 -11.35 -2.66
C GLU A 96 3.36 -10.77 -4.06
N GLY A 97 2.64 -9.66 -4.17
CA GLY A 97 2.41 -8.98 -5.44
C GLY A 97 3.70 -8.48 -6.06
N THR A 98 4.60 -7.96 -5.25
CA THR A 98 5.91 -7.49 -5.71
C THR A 98 6.76 -8.63 -6.20
N GLU A 99 6.71 -9.78 -5.52
CA GLU A 99 7.42 -10.95 -5.97
C GLU A 99 6.90 -11.44 -7.31
N GLU A 100 5.58 -11.48 -7.49
CA GLU A 100 4.97 -11.84 -8.77
C GLU A 100 5.38 -10.87 -9.87
N GLU A 101 5.41 -9.58 -9.58
CA GLU A 101 5.82 -8.57 -10.54
C GLU A 101 7.30 -8.72 -10.88
N ALA A 102 8.14 -8.98 -9.88
CA ALA A 102 9.55 -9.24 -10.09
C ALA A 102 9.75 -10.47 -10.98
N GLN A 103 8.98 -11.53 -10.76
CA GLN A 103 9.03 -12.71 -11.60
C GLN A 103 8.63 -12.39 -13.03
N ARG A 104 7.59 -11.60 -13.22
CA ARG A 104 7.17 -11.18 -14.55
C ARG A 104 8.25 -10.40 -15.28
N VAL A 105 8.90 -9.48 -14.56
CA VAL A 105 9.98 -8.67 -15.11
C VAL A 105 11.17 -9.57 -15.48
N LEU A 106 11.52 -10.51 -14.62
CA LEU A 106 12.60 -11.46 -14.89
C LEU A 106 12.31 -12.30 -16.12
N LEU A 107 11.07 -12.79 -16.26
CA LEU A 107 10.69 -13.58 -17.42
C LEU A 107 10.75 -12.74 -18.70
N ALA A 108 10.27 -11.50 -18.64
CA ALA A 108 10.35 -10.60 -19.78
C ALA A 108 11.80 -10.29 -20.16
N ALA A 109 12.66 -10.06 -19.16
CA ALA A 109 14.07 -9.83 -19.38
C ALA A 109 14.75 -11.06 -19.96
N SER A 110 14.40 -12.25 -19.48
CA SER A 110 14.94 -13.51 -20.00
C SER A 110 14.53 -13.72 -21.45
N ARG A 111 13.29 -13.43 -21.79
CA ARG A 111 12.81 -13.52 -23.18
C ARG A 111 13.54 -12.53 -24.07
N ALA A 112 13.72 -11.30 -23.59
CA ALA A 112 14.43 -10.28 -24.35
C ALA A 112 15.90 -10.67 -24.55
N ALA A 113 16.54 -11.19 -23.53
CA ALA A 113 17.92 -11.65 -23.63
C ALA A 113 18.05 -12.84 -24.57
N GLY A 114 17.13 -13.81 -24.48
CA GLY A 114 17.11 -14.95 -25.39
C GLY A 114 16.87 -14.53 -26.83
N HIS A 115 15.96 -13.59 -27.03
CA HIS A 115 15.66 -13.07 -28.35
C HIS A 115 16.87 -12.32 -28.93
N ARG A 116 17.51 -11.53 -28.12
CA ARG A 116 18.74 -10.82 -28.51
C ARG A 116 19.85 -11.80 -28.88
N SER A 117 20.04 -12.81 -28.06
CA SER A 117 21.05 -13.82 -28.29
C SER A 117 20.79 -14.55 -29.61
N TRP A 118 19.54 -14.87 -29.88
CA TRP A 118 19.15 -15.48 -31.16
C TRP A 118 19.46 -14.56 -32.33
N LEU A 119 19.16 -13.28 -32.21
CA LEU A 119 19.47 -12.31 -33.27
C LEU A 119 20.97 -12.18 -33.49
N GLU A 120 21.76 -12.27 -32.43
CA GLU A 120 23.21 -12.20 -32.52
C GLU A 120 23.81 -13.41 -33.22
N THR A 121 23.10 -14.54 -33.22
CA THR A 121 23.60 -15.75 -33.89
C THR A 121 23.24 -15.78 -35.37
N LEU A 122 22.42 -14.86 -35.85
CA LEU A 122 22.07 -14.80 -37.25
C LEU A 122 23.28 -14.35 -38.09
N PRO A 123 23.43 -14.87 -39.29
CA PRO A 123 24.49 -14.41 -40.16
C PRO A 123 24.34 -12.91 -40.46
N ARG A 124 25.41 -12.20 -40.33
CA ARG A 124 25.46 -10.78 -40.66
C ARG A 124 25.84 -10.60 -42.11
N ARG A 125 25.18 -9.62 -42.70
CA ARG A 125 25.42 -9.32 -44.13
C ARG A 125 25.78 -7.90 -44.33
#